data_7139394f05600fa197ca829164992170
#
_entry.id   7139394f05600fa197ca829164992170
#
_cell.length_a   1.000
_cell.length_b   1.000
_cell.length_c   1.000
_cell.angle_alpha   90.00
_cell.angle_beta   90.00
_cell.angle_gamma   90.00
#
_symmetry.space_group_name_H-M   'P 1'
#
loop_
_entity.id
_entity.type
_entity.pdbx_description
1 polymer ?
#
loop_
_entity_poly.entity_id
_entity_poly.type
_entity_poly.pdbx_seq_one_letter_code
_entity_poly.pdbx_strand_id
1 'polypeptide(L)'
;MNNHDFSTTILVDQAPEEVYKAVNNVRGWWSQEIEGSTDKLNSVFTYHYKDVHSCKMKLIELIPAKKVVWLVMENYFNFTKDKSEWKGTTITFDISMKGKKTQVRLTHQGLVPEYECFDVCSNAWTDYMRNSLMSLITKGKGKPNPREGKAKAGK
;
A
#
# COMPACT_ATOMS: atom_id res chain seq x y z
N MET A 1 5.58 -14.44 16.43
CA MET A 1 5.79 -13.04 16.11
C MET A 1 7.12 -12.83 15.41
N ASN A 2 7.11 -12.09 14.33
CA ASN A 2 8.30 -11.91 13.52
C ASN A 2 8.80 -10.48 13.65
N ASN A 3 9.98 -10.31 14.24
CA ASN A 3 10.56 -8.98 14.43
C ASN A 3 11.20 -8.43 13.16
N HIS A 4 11.24 -9.23 12.10
CA HIS A 4 11.87 -8.84 10.85
C HIS A 4 10.90 -8.34 9.79
N ASP A 5 9.60 -8.37 10.07
CA ASP A 5 8.61 -7.84 9.13
C ASP A 5 8.86 -6.35 8.90
N PHE A 6 8.77 -5.95 7.65
CA PHE A 6 8.98 -4.55 7.31
C PHE A 6 7.83 -3.68 7.82
N SER A 7 8.14 -2.51 8.37
CA SER A 7 7.12 -1.52 8.71
C SER A 7 7.68 -0.12 8.53
N THR A 8 6.77 0.82 8.30
CA THR A 8 7.12 2.23 8.20
C THR A 8 5.94 3.05 8.74
N THR A 9 6.23 4.23 9.26
CA THR A 9 5.25 5.04 9.98
C THR A 9 5.31 6.49 9.51
N ILE A 10 4.12 7.12 9.40
CA ILE A 10 4.02 8.56 9.17
C ILE A 10 3.10 9.16 10.22
N LEU A 11 3.29 10.46 10.47
CA LEU A 11 2.44 11.24 11.38
C LEU A 11 1.84 12.40 10.60
N VAL A 12 0.54 12.64 10.79
CA VAL A 12 -0.16 13.71 10.11
C VAL A 12 -1.09 14.43 11.09
N ASP A 13 -1.55 15.62 10.71
CA ASP A 13 -2.44 16.40 11.57
C ASP A 13 -3.91 16.06 11.35
N GLN A 14 -4.24 15.43 10.25
CA GLN A 14 -5.63 15.14 9.89
C GLN A 14 -6.22 14.07 10.80
N ALA A 15 -7.56 14.10 10.95
CA ALA A 15 -8.26 13.16 11.82
C ALA A 15 -8.16 11.73 11.30
N PRO A 16 -8.27 10.72 12.21
CA PRO A 16 -8.19 9.31 11.79
C PRO A 16 -9.19 8.93 10.70
N GLU A 17 -10.37 9.52 10.69
CA GLU A 17 -11.36 9.23 9.64
C GLU A 17 -10.89 9.67 8.27
N GLU A 18 -10.25 10.83 8.21
CA GLU A 18 -9.70 11.32 6.94
C GLU A 18 -8.55 10.48 6.48
N VAL A 19 -7.71 10.04 7.41
CA VAL A 19 -6.58 9.16 7.13
C VAL A 19 -7.08 7.82 6.59
N TYR A 20 -8.11 7.27 7.22
CA TYR A 20 -8.69 6.01 6.81
C TYR A 20 -9.21 6.10 5.37
N LYS A 21 -9.90 7.18 5.04
CA LYS A 21 -10.40 7.37 3.66
C LYS A 21 -9.26 7.45 2.66
N ALA A 22 -8.18 8.13 3.03
CA ALA A 22 -7.03 8.27 2.13
C ALA A 22 -6.35 6.94 1.89
N VAL A 23 -6.18 6.12 2.94
CA VAL A 23 -5.58 4.80 2.79
C VAL A 23 -6.39 3.95 1.82
N ASN A 24 -7.72 4.00 1.92
CA ASN A 24 -8.59 3.21 1.05
C ASN A 24 -8.67 3.79 -0.37
N ASN A 25 -8.25 5.02 -0.58
CA ASN A 25 -8.18 5.61 -1.90
C ASN A 25 -6.87 5.22 -2.57
N VAL A 26 -6.72 3.93 -2.86
CA VAL A 26 -5.47 3.36 -3.35
C VAL A 26 -5.05 3.99 -4.68
N ARG A 27 -6.03 4.34 -5.51
CA ARG A 27 -5.73 5.00 -6.79
C ARG A 27 -5.18 6.41 -6.59
N GLY A 28 -5.41 6.98 -5.43
CA GLY A 28 -4.95 8.34 -5.13
C GLY A 28 -3.51 8.40 -4.65
N TRP A 29 -2.95 7.28 -4.19
CA TRP A 29 -1.58 7.32 -3.68
C TRP A 29 -0.68 6.19 -4.17
N TRP A 30 -1.21 5.01 -4.51
CA TRP A 30 -0.36 3.90 -4.93
C TRP A 30 -0.26 3.84 -6.46
N SER A 31 -1.38 3.62 -7.13
CA SER A 31 -1.34 3.48 -8.58
C SER A 31 -2.71 3.78 -9.17
N GLN A 32 -2.70 4.42 -10.34
CA GLN A 32 -3.93 4.60 -11.10
C GLN A 32 -4.30 3.33 -11.86
N GLU A 33 -3.37 2.37 -11.94
CA GLU A 33 -3.60 1.06 -12.57
C GLU A 33 -4.14 0.07 -11.54
N ILE A 34 -5.24 0.42 -10.89
CA ILE A 34 -5.90 -0.43 -9.92
C ILE A 34 -7.29 -0.78 -10.47
N GLU A 35 -7.62 -2.06 -10.45
CA GLU A 35 -8.95 -2.51 -10.84
C GLU A 35 -9.62 -3.20 -9.67
N GLY A 36 -10.92 -2.95 -9.50
CA GLY A 36 -11.69 -3.51 -8.41
C GLY A 36 -11.94 -2.51 -7.31
N SER A 37 -12.68 -2.95 -6.30
CA SER A 37 -13.03 -2.11 -5.16
C SER A 37 -11.92 -2.12 -4.12
N THR A 38 -11.52 -0.95 -3.65
CA THR A 38 -10.43 -0.82 -2.68
C THR A 38 -10.91 -0.40 -1.30
N ASP A 39 -12.23 -0.30 -1.09
CA ASP A 39 -12.79 0.19 0.16
C ASP A 39 -13.94 -0.64 0.70
N LYS A 40 -14.10 -1.88 0.22
CA LYS A 40 -15.17 -2.76 0.70
C LYS A 40 -14.60 -4.08 1.19
N LEU A 41 -15.10 -4.52 2.34
CA LEU A 41 -14.66 -5.78 2.93
C LEU A 41 -14.91 -6.94 1.97
N ASN A 42 -13.93 -7.83 1.91
CA ASN A 42 -13.94 -9.04 1.06
C ASN A 42 -13.84 -8.76 -0.44
N SER A 43 -13.70 -7.49 -0.82
CA SER A 43 -13.45 -7.16 -2.22
C SER A 43 -12.02 -7.46 -2.59
N VAL A 44 -11.80 -7.69 -3.89
CA VAL A 44 -10.47 -7.96 -4.42
C VAL A 44 -10.14 -6.87 -5.42
N PHE A 45 -8.93 -6.31 -5.31
CA PHE A 45 -8.45 -5.39 -6.34
C PHE A 45 -7.12 -5.88 -6.86
N THR A 46 -6.80 -5.48 -8.09
CA THR A 46 -5.54 -5.83 -8.72
C THR A 46 -4.70 -4.59 -8.94
N TYR A 47 -3.39 -4.75 -8.74
CA TYR A 47 -2.39 -3.71 -8.93
C TYR A 47 -1.48 -4.14 -10.07
N HIS A 48 -1.08 -3.20 -10.89
CA HIS A 48 -0.23 -3.47 -12.02
C HIS A 48 0.75 -2.32 -12.21
N TYR A 49 2.02 -2.63 -12.35
CA TYR A 49 3.05 -1.64 -12.63
C TYR A 49 3.93 -2.15 -13.76
N LYS A 50 3.65 -1.70 -14.98
CA LYS A 50 4.38 -2.11 -16.19
C LYS A 50 4.48 -3.64 -16.23
N ASP A 51 5.60 -4.16 -16.71
CA ASP A 51 5.85 -5.60 -16.70
C ASP A 51 6.64 -6.03 -15.47
N VAL A 52 6.80 -5.14 -14.50
CA VAL A 52 7.67 -5.35 -13.34
C VAL A 52 6.93 -6.03 -12.19
N HIS A 53 5.74 -5.57 -11.87
CA HIS A 53 5.02 -6.03 -10.69
C HIS A 53 3.53 -6.03 -10.93
N SER A 54 2.87 -7.11 -10.57
CA SER A 54 1.42 -7.16 -10.49
C SER A 54 1.03 -7.99 -9.29
N CYS A 55 -0.10 -7.68 -8.69
CA CYS A 55 -0.59 -8.46 -7.56
C CYS A 55 -2.09 -8.30 -7.41
N LYS A 56 -2.68 -9.27 -6.70
CA LYS A 56 -4.10 -9.29 -6.39
C LYS A 56 -4.25 -9.27 -4.88
N MET A 57 -4.99 -8.27 -4.38
CA MET A 57 -5.18 -8.05 -2.95
C MET A 57 -6.64 -8.24 -2.57
N LYS A 58 -6.86 -8.86 -1.42
CA LYS A 58 -8.20 -8.96 -0.84
C LYS A 58 -8.26 -8.15 0.44
N LEU A 59 -9.31 -7.35 0.59
CA LEU A 59 -9.53 -6.59 1.82
C LEU A 59 -10.14 -7.52 2.85
N ILE A 60 -9.33 -7.96 3.81
CA ILE A 60 -9.79 -8.96 4.78
C ILE A 60 -10.19 -8.33 6.12
N GLU A 61 -9.84 -7.08 6.35
CA GLU A 61 -10.26 -6.39 7.57
C GLU A 61 -10.35 -4.89 7.31
N LEU A 62 -11.48 -4.30 7.68
CA LEU A 62 -11.69 -2.85 7.58
C LEU A 62 -12.36 -2.39 8.86
N ILE A 63 -11.62 -1.64 9.68
CA ILE A 63 -12.15 -1.04 10.91
C ILE A 63 -12.03 0.47 10.74
N PRO A 64 -13.16 1.16 10.51
CA PRO A 64 -13.13 2.59 10.21
C PRO A 64 -12.28 3.39 11.21
N ALA A 65 -11.41 4.23 10.67
CA ALA A 65 -10.52 5.10 11.44
C ALA A 65 -9.47 4.35 12.25
N LYS A 66 -9.33 3.03 12.08
CA LYS A 66 -8.42 2.25 12.90
C LYS A 66 -7.53 1.28 12.13
N LYS A 67 -8.08 0.55 11.15
CA LYS A 67 -7.29 -0.51 10.55
C LYS A 67 -7.77 -0.89 9.16
N VAL A 68 -6.81 -1.16 8.27
CA VAL A 68 -7.06 -1.74 6.95
C VAL A 68 -6.07 -2.87 6.77
N VAL A 69 -6.55 -4.04 6.35
CA VAL A 69 -5.67 -5.19 6.11
C VAL A 69 -5.94 -5.76 4.73
N TRP A 70 -4.88 -5.94 3.95
CA TRP A 70 -4.91 -6.56 2.63
C TRP A 70 -4.20 -7.91 2.71
N LEU A 71 -4.80 -8.96 2.14
CA LEU A 71 -4.14 -10.25 1.92
C LEU A 71 -3.65 -10.30 0.48
N VAL A 72 -2.38 -10.60 0.27
CA VAL A 72 -1.84 -10.77 -1.07
C VAL A 72 -2.22 -12.17 -1.55
N MET A 73 -3.17 -12.24 -2.47
CA MET A 73 -3.65 -13.52 -2.99
C MET A 73 -2.76 -14.05 -4.09
N GLU A 74 -2.24 -13.15 -4.93
CA GLU A 74 -1.34 -13.49 -6.03
C GLU A 74 -0.32 -12.38 -6.20
N ASN A 75 0.86 -12.72 -6.67
CA ASN A 75 1.91 -11.75 -6.90
C ASN A 75 2.81 -12.18 -8.04
N TYR A 76 3.28 -11.21 -8.81
CA TYR A 76 4.25 -11.44 -9.87
C TYR A 76 5.31 -10.34 -9.86
N PHE A 77 6.57 -10.73 -9.81
CA PHE A 77 7.72 -9.84 -10.01
C PHE A 77 8.54 -10.37 -11.17
N ASN A 78 8.99 -9.50 -12.06
CA ASN A 78 9.85 -9.95 -13.15
C ASN A 78 11.33 -9.97 -12.77
N PHE A 79 11.70 -9.40 -11.62
CA PHE A 79 13.11 -9.23 -11.24
C PHE A 79 13.56 -10.18 -10.12
N THR A 80 12.71 -11.07 -9.66
CA THR A 80 13.07 -12.02 -8.62
C THR A 80 13.06 -13.45 -9.18
N LYS A 81 13.81 -14.34 -8.54
CA LYS A 81 13.76 -15.75 -8.89
C LYS A 81 12.42 -16.36 -8.52
N ASP A 82 11.97 -16.08 -7.30
CA ASP A 82 10.62 -16.47 -6.91
C ASP A 82 9.69 -15.30 -7.25
N LYS A 83 8.99 -15.43 -8.36
CA LYS A 83 8.15 -14.33 -8.85
C LYS A 83 6.92 -14.10 -8.00
N SER A 84 6.62 -15.00 -7.07
CA SER A 84 5.43 -14.88 -6.22
C SER A 84 5.78 -14.59 -4.76
N GLU A 85 6.91 -13.92 -4.50
CA GLU A 85 7.40 -13.73 -3.12
C GLU A 85 6.39 -13.15 -2.16
N TRP A 86 5.53 -12.23 -2.62
CA TRP A 86 4.54 -11.61 -1.75
C TRP A 86 3.32 -12.49 -1.49
N LYS A 87 3.14 -13.56 -2.26
CA LYS A 87 1.92 -14.36 -2.17
C LYS A 87 1.75 -14.92 -0.76
N GLY A 88 0.56 -14.72 -0.20
CA GLY A 88 0.24 -15.19 1.15
C GLY A 88 0.63 -14.23 2.26
N THR A 89 1.29 -13.12 1.94
CA THR A 89 1.64 -12.11 2.95
C THR A 89 0.48 -11.15 3.14
N THR A 90 0.53 -10.35 4.22
CA THR A 90 -0.51 -9.36 4.49
C THR A 90 0.12 -7.98 4.64
N ILE A 91 -0.66 -6.97 4.27
CA ILE A 91 -0.26 -5.58 4.45
C ILE A 91 -1.29 -4.93 5.36
N THR A 92 -0.83 -4.44 6.52
CA THR A 92 -1.70 -3.85 7.52
C THR A 92 -1.40 -2.36 7.67
N PHE A 93 -2.45 -1.56 7.67
CA PHE A 93 -2.35 -0.14 7.99
C PHE A 93 -3.02 0.06 9.34
N ASP A 94 -2.24 0.42 10.36
CA ASP A 94 -2.75 0.71 11.69
C ASP A 94 -2.83 2.21 11.87
N ILE A 95 -4.00 2.71 12.23
CA ILE A 95 -4.26 4.13 12.41
C ILE A 95 -4.55 4.38 13.90
N SER A 96 -3.82 5.29 14.51
CA SER A 96 -3.99 5.59 15.94
C SER A 96 -3.61 7.02 16.21
N MET A 97 -4.03 7.53 17.37
CA MET A 97 -3.62 8.85 17.81
C MET A 97 -2.27 8.77 18.51
N LYS A 98 -1.45 9.77 18.24
CA LYS A 98 -0.15 9.90 18.89
C LYS A 98 -0.06 11.35 19.37
N GLY A 99 -0.49 11.59 20.60
CA GLY A 99 -0.66 12.95 21.05
C GLY A 99 -1.77 13.64 20.25
N LYS A 100 -1.44 14.76 19.62
CA LYS A 100 -2.40 15.50 18.81
C LYS A 100 -2.36 15.14 17.34
N LYS A 101 -1.50 14.17 16.98
CA LYS A 101 -1.34 13.76 15.58
C LYS A 101 -1.92 12.37 15.39
N THR A 102 -2.20 12.05 14.13
CA THR A 102 -2.63 10.71 13.74
C THR A 102 -1.44 9.98 13.18
N GLN A 103 -1.22 8.76 13.66
CA GLN A 103 -0.16 7.91 13.19
C GLN A 103 -0.71 6.85 12.26
N VAL A 104 -0.03 6.64 11.13
CA VAL A 104 -0.33 5.54 10.23
C VAL A 104 0.89 4.67 10.15
N ARG A 105 0.76 3.40 10.53
CA ARG A 105 1.84 2.44 10.41
C ARG A 105 1.46 1.39 9.37
N LEU A 106 2.28 1.27 8.35
CA LEU A 106 2.16 0.18 7.39
C LEU A 106 3.09 -0.93 7.83
N THR A 107 2.57 -2.15 7.96
CA THR A 107 3.38 -3.33 8.24
C THR A 107 3.08 -4.34 7.14
N HIS A 108 4.13 -4.82 6.47
CA HIS A 108 3.98 -5.88 5.49
C HIS A 108 4.45 -7.18 6.14
N GLN A 109 3.50 -7.91 6.75
CA GLN A 109 3.82 -9.16 7.42
C GLN A 109 4.25 -10.17 6.38
N GLY A 110 5.44 -10.72 6.57
CA GLY A 110 6.02 -11.66 5.62
C GLY A 110 7.08 -11.05 4.72
N LEU A 111 7.16 -9.73 4.64
CA LEU A 111 8.24 -9.08 3.89
C LEU A 111 9.44 -8.96 4.83
N VAL A 112 10.39 -9.86 4.65
CA VAL A 112 11.53 -10.03 5.56
C VAL A 112 12.82 -9.93 4.78
N PRO A 113 13.96 -9.64 5.48
CA PRO A 113 15.25 -9.45 4.79
C PRO A 113 15.68 -10.63 3.92
N GLU A 114 15.18 -11.82 4.18
CA GLU A 114 15.49 -13.00 3.38
C GLU A 114 14.88 -12.97 1.98
N TYR A 115 13.86 -12.13 1.77
CA TYR A 115 13.25 -12.01 0.44
C TYR A 115 14.18 -11.25 -0.50
N GLU A 116 14.24 -11.73 -1.73
CA GLU A 116 15.06 -11.09 -2.77
C GLU A 116 14.63 -9.66 -3.02
N CYS A 117 13.32 -9.40 -2.93
CA CYS A 117 12.80 -8.06 -3.19
C CYS A 117 12.88 -7.11 -1.97
N PHE A 118 13.39 -7.58 -0.83
CA PHE A 118 13.23 -6.82 0.42
C PHE A 118 13.66 -5.36 0.29
N ASP A 119 14.87 -5.11 -0.22
CA ASP A 119 15.36 -3.72 -0.32
C ASP A 119 14.51 -2.89 -1.25
N VAL A 120 14.17 -3.42 -2.42
CA VAL A 120 13.36 -2.69 -3.39
C VAL A 120 11.96 -2.44 -2.84
N CYS A 121 11.35 -3.45 -2.25
CA CYS A 121 9.97 -3.36 -1.79
C CYS A 121 9.85 -2.49 -0.55
N SER A 122 10.80 -2.58 0.38
CA SER A 122 10.75 -1.74 1.57
C SER A 122 10.99 -0.28 1.23
N ASN A 123 11.91 0.00 0.30
CA ASN A 123 12.12 1.37 -0.14
C ASN A 123 10.91 1.91 -0.87
N ALA A 124 10.24 1.08 -1.66
CA ALA A 124 9.03 1.48 -2.36
C ALA A 124 7.91 1.82 -1.37
N TRP A 125 7.68 0.97 -0.37
CA TRP A 125 6.66 1.25 0.64
C TRP A 125 6.95 2.54 1.39
N THR A 126 8.21 2.74 1.77
CA THR A 126 8.61 3.96 2.47
C THR A 126 8.32 5.19 1.63
N ASP A 127 8.66 5.13 0.35
CA ASP A 127 8.45 6.25 -0.56
C ASP A 127 6.95 6.51 -0.77
N TYR A 128 6.16 5.45 -1.01
CA TYR A 128 4.72 5.61 -1.18
C TYR A 128 4.07 6.22 0.05
N MET A 129 4.50 5.80 1.23
CA MET A 129 3.92 6.33 2.47
C MET A 129 4.31 7.79 2.69
N ARG A 130 5.59 8.11 2.57
CA ARG A 130 6.08 9.44 2.93
C ARG A 130 5.83 10.49 1.86
N ASN A 131 5.90 10.11 0.59
CA ASN A 131 5.80 11.08 -0.49
C ASN A 131 4.47 11.09 -1.20
N SER A 132 3.69 10.02 -1.10
CA SER A 132 2.43 9.93 -1.81
C SER A 132 1.24 9.92 -0.87
N LEU A 133 1.16 8.95 0.04
CA LEU A 133 0.02 8.88 0.96
C LEU A 133 -0.02 10.12 1.86
N MET A 134 1.13 10.50 2.40
CA MET A 134 1.18 11.70 3.25
C MET A 134 0.70 12.93 2.49
N SER A 135 1.11 13.08 1.24
CA SER A 135 0.67 14.20 0.41
C SER A 135 -0.84 14.15 0.15
N LEU A 136 -1.37 12.96 -0.10
CA LEU A 136 -2.81 12.81 -0.28
C LEU A 136 -3.56 13.24 0.97
N ILE A 137 -3.09 12.82 2.14
CA ILE A 137 -3.73 13.17 3.41
C ILE A 137 -3.63 14.66 3.70
N THR A 138 -2.44 15.24 3.55
CA THR A 138 -2.19 16.62 4.01
C THR A 138 -2.54 17.67 2.98
N LYS A 139 -2.46 17.34 1.70
CA LYS A 139 -2.67 18.31 0.61
C LYS A 139 -3.83 17.94 -0.31
N GLY A 140 -4.42 16.77 -0.12
CA GLY A 140 -5.52 16.32 -0.96
C GLY A 140 -5.09 15.73 -2.29
N LYS A 141 -3.80 15.56 -2.52
CA LYS A 141 -3.29 15.02 -3.77
C LYS A 141 -2.05 14.20 -3.52
N GLY A 142 -2.10 12.91 -3.92
CA GLY A 142 -0.95 12.02 -3.81
C GLY A 142 -0.14 11.99 -5.08
N LYS A 143 0.76 11.02 -5.15
CA LYS A 143 1.63 10.83 -6.31
C LYS A 143 1.58 9.37 -6.76
N PRO A 144 0.41 8.87 -7.16
CA PRO A 144 0.29 7.47 -7.58
C PRO A 144 1.02 7.25 -8.91
N ASN A 145 1.39 6.01 -9.15
CA ASN A 145 1.92 5.64 -10.45
C ASN A 145 0.86 5.96 -11.51
N PRO A 146 1.21 6.59 -12.61
CA PRO A 146 0.22 6.95 -13.62
C PRO A 146 -0.28 5.72 -14.37
N ARG A 147 -1.46 5.84 -14.95
CA ARG A 147 -1.98 4.81 -15.82
C ARG A 147 -1.09 4.71 -17.05
N GLU A 148 -0.61 3.50 -17.34
CA GLU A 148 0.42 3.34 -18.38
C GLU A 148 0.00 3.86 -19.74
N GLY A 149 -1.19 3.50 -20.18
CA GLY A 149 -1.68 3.95 -21.48
C GLY A 149 -1.74 5.46 -21.56
N LYS A 150 -2.25 6.09 -20.50
CA LYS A 150 -2.34 7.55 -20.48
C LYS A 150 -0.97 8.20 -20.40
N ALA A 151 -0.08 7.63 -19.61
CA ALA A 151 1.26 8.21 -19.49
C ALA A 151 1.96 8.23 -20.84
N LYS A 152 1.82 7.18 -21.60
CA LYS A 152 2.40 7.13 -22.94
C LYS A 152 1.73 8.10 -23.89
N ALA A 153 0.41 8.18 -23.82
CA ALA A 153 -0.34 9.06 -24.71
C ALA A 153 -0.07 10.52 -24.39
N GLY A 154 0.22 10.81 -23.13
CA GLY A 154 0.48 12.19 -22.71
C GLY A 154 1.86 12.70 -23.05
N LYS A 155 2.68 11.87 -23.61
CA LYS A 155 4.03 12.27 -23.99
C LYS A 155 4.12 12.61 -25.49
#